data_ae4e3edf0815a3d669d90e547eea4bbd
#
_entry.id   ae4e3edf0815a3d669d90e547eea4bbd
#
_cell.length_a   1.000
_cell.length_b   1.000
_cell.length_c   1.000
_cell.angle_alpha   90.00
_cell.angle_beta   90.00
_cell.angle_gamma   90.00
#
_symmetry.space_group_name_H-M   'P 1'
#
loop_
_entity.id
_entity.type
_entity.pdbx_description
1 polymer ?
#
loop_
_entity_poly.entity_id
_entity_poly.type
_entity_poly.pdbx_seq_one_letter_code
_entity_poly.pdbx_strand_id
1 'polypeptide(L)'
;MKFKESPIAHQYLDGLKGIEIGGSAHNAFGLDTLNVDYTDDMETVFKKGEFILCQEKMPVDVIANGDDLPFEDESWDFVINSHVVEHFFDPVKAIKEWLRVTKKDGYIFMIAPLQTALETETRPCTKVEEIIARHNGKMKPEEVIMEGGHQTSAVSGLPLKGHGHWSVWNLPEFLDICKHYKWNVIEALPVDDKVGNGFCVVLKK
;
A
#
# COMPACT_ATOMS: atom_id res chain seq x y z
N MET A 1 -17.93 9.50 5.19
CA MET A 1 -17.22 10.45 4.30
C MET A 1 -16.40 9.63 3.31
N LYS A 2 -16.42 9.98 2.02
CA LYS A 2 -15.51 9.41 1.01
C LYS A 2 -14.43 10.44 0.69
N PHE A 3 -13.21 9.97 0.51
CA PHE A 3 -12.12 10.83 0.03
C PHE A 3 -12.35 11.18 -1.45
N LYS A 4 -11.74 12.28 -1.90
CA LYS A 4 -11.74 12.62 -3.33
C LYS A 4 -10.90 11.63 -4.13
N GLU A 5 -11.14 11.54 -5.41
CA GLU A 5 -10.26 10.82 -6.34
C GLU A 5 -8.89 11.52 -6.43
N SER A 6 -7.86 10.75 -6.80
CA SER A 6 -6.51 11.27 -6.97
C SER A 6 -6.30 11.77 -8.41
N PRO A 7 -6.16 13.08 -8.66
CA PRO A 7 -5.83 13.60 -9.99
C PRO A 7 -4.58 12.97 -10.59
N ILE A 8 -3.57 12.65 -9.78
CA ILE A 8 -2.33 12.02 -10.26
C ILE A 8 -2.60 10.57 -10.68
N ALA A 9 -3.43 9.81 -9.95
CA ALA A 9 -3.80 8.46 -10.39
C ALA A 9 -4.52 8.51 -11.75
N HIS A 10 -5.48 9.40 -11.93
CA HIS A 10 -6.17 9.58 -13.20
C HIS A 10 -5.27 10.05 -14.33
N GLN A 11 -4.28 10.90 -14.04
CA GLN A 11 -3.30 11.32 -15.05
C GLN A 11 -2.54 10.15 -15.69
N TYR A 12 -2.21 9.12 -14.90
CA TYR A 12 -1.41 7.99 -15.36
C TYR A 12 -2.24 6.76 -15.76
N LEU A 13 -3.44 6.58 -15.17
CA LEU A 13 -4.12 5.30 -15.17
C LEU A 13 -5.49 5.30 -15.86
N ASP A 14 -6.02 6.46 -16.27
CA ASP A 14 -7.30 6.54 -16.99
C ASP A 14 -7.27 5.74 -18.28
N GLY A 15 -8.34 4.95 -18.48
CA GLY A 15 -8.51 4.11 -19.66
C GLY A 15 -7.68 2.82 -19.65
N LEU A 16 -6.91 2.56 -18.59
CA LEU A 16 -6.16 1.34 -18.37
C LEU A 16 -6.94 0.38 -17.47
N LYS A 17 -6.55 -0.92 -17.46
CA LYS A 17 -7.11 -1.95 -16.58
C LYS A 17 -6.08 -2.41 -15.57
N GLY A 18 -6.45 -2.40 -14.30
CA GLY A 18 -5.53 -2.73 -13.23
C GLY A 18 -6.09 -3.57 -12.11
N ILE A 19 -5.27 -3.75 -11.09
CA ILE A 19 -5.66 -4.32 -9.81
C ILE A 19 -5.43 -3.29 -8.70
N GLU A 20 -6.41 -3.21 -7.80
CA GLU A 20 -6.30 -2.43 -6.57
C GLU A 20 -6.08 -3.39 -5.41
N ILE A 21 -4.97 -3.25 -4.69
CA ILE A 21 -4.66 -4.07 -3.52
C ILE A 21 -5.21 -3.37 -2.27
N GLY A 22 -6.08 -4.08 -1.52
CA GLY A 22 -6.66 -3.54 -0.29
C GLY A 22 -7.64 -2.39 -0.52
N GLY A 23 -8.38 -2.42 -1.63
CA GLY A 23 -9.34 -1.39 -2.00
C GLY A 23 -10.44 -1.17 -0.96
N SER A 24 -10.89 0.06 -0.83
CA SER A 24 -11.86 0.48 0.19
C SER A 24 -12.85 1.51 -0.34
N ALA A 25 -14.16 1.34 -0.03
CA ALA A 25 -15.22 2.21 -0.54
C ALA A 25 -15.10 3.68 -0.12
N HIS A 26 -14.48 3.96 1.04
CA HIS A 26 -14.22 5.34 1.46
C HIS A 26 -13.02 5.97 0.76
N ASN A 27 -12.16 5.14 0.15
CA ASN A 27 -10.90 5.54 -0.48
C ASN A 27 -10.78 5.07 -1.94
N ALA A 28 -11.88 4.75 -2.61
CA ALA A 28 -11.91 4.29 -4.00
C ALA A 28 -11.22 5.29 -4.95
N PHE A 29 -10.52 4.79 -5.94
CA PHE A 29 -9.82 5.61 -6.94
C PHE A 29 -10.68 5.95 -8.17
N GLY A 30 -11.82 5.27 -8.37
CA GLY A 30 -12.68 5.49 -9.54
C GLY A 30 -12.12 4.93 -10.86
N LEU A 31 -11.15 4.02 -10.79
CA LEU A 31 -10.47 3.40 -11.94
C LEU A 31 -11.06 2.02 -12.28
N ASP A 32 -10.77 1.51 -13.48
CA ASP A 32 -11.15 0.15 -13.91
C ASP A 32 -10.20 -0.88 -13.26
N THR A 33 -10.55 -1.34 -12.06
CA THR A 33 -9.74 -2.27 -11.26
C THR A 33 -10.53 -3.47 -10.76
N LEU A 34 -9.84 -4.61 -10.60
CA LEU A 34 -10.25 -5.68 -9.69
C LEU A 34 -9.70 -5.40 -8.29
N ASN A 35 -10.56 -5.50 -7.27
CA ASN A 35 -10.14 -5.37 -5.87
C ASN A 35 -9.60 -6.70 -5.35
N VAL A 36 -8.32 -6.72 -4.97
CA VAL A 36 -7.63 -7.87 -4.38
C VAL A 36 -7.41 -7.63 -2.89
N ASP A 37 -7.84 -8.55 -2.04
CA ASP A 37 -7.59 -8.49 -0.61
C ASP A 37 -7.26 -9.91 -0.07
N TYR A 38 -6.59 -9.98 1.09
CA TYR A 38 -6.20 -11.26 1.71
C TYR A 38 -7.40 -12.08 2.22
N THR A 39 -8.58 -11.47 2.33
CA THR A 39 -9.82 -12.09 2.81
C THR A 39 -11.04 -11.36 2.27
N ASP A 40 -12.13 -12.08 2.08
CA ASP A 40 -13.46 -11.54 1.79
C ASP A 40 -14.32 -11.34 3.06
N ASP A 41 -13.75 -11.52 4.26
CA ASP A 41 -14.45 -11.27 5.51
C ASP A 41 -14.79 -9.79 5.69
N MET A 42 -16.08 -9.47 5.56
CA MET A 42 -16.60 -8.11 5.71
C MET A 42 -16.65 -7.62 7.18
N GLU A 43 -16.20 -8.43 8.13
CA GLU A 43 -16.16 -8.08 9.55
C GLU A 43 -14.72 -7.80 10.07
N THR A 44 -13.75 -7.71 9.17
CA THR A 44 -12.39 -7.27 9.53
C THR A 44 -12.38 -5.86 10.14
N VAL A 45 -11.32 -5.52 10.87
CA VAL A 45 -11.15 -4.17 11.43
C VAL A 45 -11.16 -3.10 10.34
N PHE A 46 -10.61 -3.41 9.16
CA PHE A 46 -10.58 -2.51 8.00
C PHE A 46 -11.97 -2.30 7.41
N LYS A 47 -12.74 -3.37 7.17
CA LYS A 47 -14.12 -3.30 6.65
C LYS A 47 -15.09 -2.65 7.64
N LYS A 48 -14.87 -2.79 8.94
CA LYS A 48 -15.60 -2.02 9.97
C LYS A 48 -15.27 -0.52 9.93
N GLY A 49 -13.98 -0.19 9.79
CA GLY A 49 -13.54 1.20 9.62
C GLY A 49 -14.13 1.84 8.37
N GLU A 50 -14.10 1.13 7.25
CA GLU A 50 -14.70 1.53 5.98
C GLU A 50 -16.19 1.87 6.14
N PHE A 51 -16.97 0.97 6.78
CA PHE A 51 -18.39 1.18 7.05
C PHE A 51 -18.65 2.38 7.97
N ILE A 52 -17.84 2.57 9.00
CA ILE A 52 -17.94 3.75 9.90
C ILE A 52 -17.77 5.05 9.08
N LEU A 53 -16.82 5.07 8.15
CA LEU A 53 -16.50 6.28 7.38
C LEU A 53 -17.56 6.63 6.32
N CYS A 54 -18.06 5.64 5.57
CA CYS A 54 -18.90 5.92 4.39
C CYS A 54 -20.20 5.10 4.30
N GLN A 55 -20.50 4.23 5.26
CA GLN A 55 -21.67 3.35 5.30
C GLN A 55 -21.71 2.33 4.15
N GLU A 56 -20.56 2.07 3.54
CA GLU A 56 -20.40 1.10 2.45
C GLU A 56 -19.17 0.24 2.75
N LYS A 57 -19.10 -0.94 2.13
CA LYS A 57 -17.94 -1.82 2.15
C LYS A 57 -17.64 -2.22 0.70
N MET A 58 -16.41 -2.05 0.25
CA MET A 58 -16.00 -2.48 -1.08
C MET A 58 -15.92 -4.01 -1.11
N PRO A 59 -16.55 -4.68 -2.08
CA PRO A 59 -16.43 -6.12 -2.24
C PRO A 59 -15.00 -6.49 -2.64
N VAL A 60 -14.62 -7.73 -2.36
CA VAL A 60 -13.36 -8.33 -2.79
C VAL A 60 -13.63 -9.19 -4.00
N ASP A 61 -12.96 -8.90 -5.12
CA ASP A 61 -13.13 -9.64 -6.37
C ASP A 61 -12.22 -10.88 -6.39
N VAL A 62 -11.02 -10.77 -5.81
CA VAL A 62 -10.04 -11.85 -5.75
C VAL A 62 -9.43 -11.93 -4.35
N ILE A 63 -9.49 -13.11 -3.74
CA ILE A 63 -8.85 -13.37 -2.44
C ILE A 63 -7.41 -13.83 -2.71
N ALA A 64 -6.43 -12.99 -2.34
CA ALA A 64 -5.01 -13.32 -2.44
C ALA A 64 -4.17 -12.43 -1.53
N ASN A 65 -3.00 -12.92 -1.11
CA ASN A 65 -2.01 -12.06 -0.49
C ASN A 65 -1.42 -11.11 -1.53
N GLY A 66 -1.28 -9.83 -1.20
CA GLY A 66 -0.76 -8.84 -2.13
C GLY A 66 0.70 -9.06 -2.56
N ASP A 67 1.44 -9.93 -1.89
CA ASP A 67 2.81 -10.35 -2.23
C ASP A 67 2.89 -11.74 -2.90
N ASP A 68 1.73 -12.30 -3.30
CA ASP A 68 1.59 -13.60 -3.98
C ASP A 68 0.27 -13.61 -4.76
N LEU A 69 0.26 -13.01 -5.94
CA LEU A 69 -0.94 -12.75 -6.73
C LEU A 69 -1.21 -13.88 -7.73
N PRO A 70 -2.48 -14.35 -7.87
CA PRO A 70 -2.84 -15.45 -8.75
C PRO A 70 -2.99 -15.02 -10.22
N PHE A 71 -2.12 -14.13 -10.68
CA PHE A 71 -2.14 -13.61 -12.04
C PHE A 71 -0.86 -13.98 -12.79
N GLU A 72 -0.98 -14.10 -14.09
CA GLU A 72 0.17 -14.33 -14.98
C GLU A 72 1.08 -13.10 -15.04
N ASP A 73 2.34 -13.31 -15.42
CA ASP A 73 3.28 -12.22 -15.66
C ASP A 73 2.73 -11.29 -16.75
N GLU A 74 2.95 -9.99 -16.57
CA GLU A 74 2.62 -8.97 -17.57
C GLU A 74 1.15 -9.00 -18.05
N SER A 75 0.21 -9.33 -17.16
CA SER A 75 -1.22 -9.44 -17.47
C SER A 75 -2.03 -8.16 -17.26
N TRP A 76 -1.54 -7.22 -16.44
CA TRP A 76 -2.24 -5.99 -16.06
C TRP A 76 -1.52 -4.74 -16.50
N ASP A 77 -2.26 -3.67 -16.80
CA ASP A 77 -1.67 -2.39 -17.20
C ASP A 77 -1.08 -1.66 -15.98
N PHE A 78 -1.69 -1.83 -14.79
CA PHE A 78 -1.19 -1.22 -13.54
C PHE A 78 -1.59 -2.01 -12.29
N VAL A 79 -0.85 -1.73 -11.21
CA VAL A 79 -1.21 -2.06 -9.82
C VAL A 79 -1.33 -0.77 -9.03
N ILE A 80 -2.39 -0.62 -8.24
CA ILE A 80 -2.60 0.55 -7.38
C ILE A 80 -2.90 0.11 -5.95
N ASN A 81 -2.40 0.86 -4.98
CA ASN A 81 -2.73 0.66 -3.57
C ASN A 81 -2.58 1.96 -2.77
N SER A 82 -3.29 2.01 -1.64
CA SER A 82 -3.21 3.14 -0.71
C SER A 82 -3.23 2.60 0.72
N HIS A 83 -2.19 2.89 1.49
CA HIS A 83 -2.01 2.41 2.87
C HIS A 83 -2.02 0.87 2.95
N VAL A 84 -1.14 0.23 2.17
CA VAL A 84 -1.01 -1.22 2.08
C VAL A 84 0.45 -1.68 2.17
N VAL A 85 1.38 -1.00 1.50
CA VAL A 85 2.77 -1.42 1.40
C VAL A 85 3.47 -1.51 2.76
N GLU A 86 3.08 -0.69 3.71
CA GLU A 86 3.59 -0.66 5.09
C GLU A 86 3.19 -1.89 5.91
N HIS A 87 2.16 -2.61 5.49
CA HIS A 87 1.67 -3.83 6.14
C HIS A 87 2.41 -5.09 5.72
N PHE A 88 3.33 -5.03 4.75
CA PHE A 88 4.17 -6.15 4.40
C PHE A 88 5.45 -6.15 5.23
N PHE A 89 5.77 -7.32 5.83
CA PHE A 89 7.08 -7.51 6.46
C PHE A 89 8.21 -7.36 5.44
N ASP A 90 8.02 -7.90 4.24
CA ASP A 90 8.92 -7.74 3.09
C ASP A 90 8.23 -6.91 1.98
N PRO A 91 8.27 -5.58 2.04
CA PRO A 91 7.66 -4.74 1.01
C PRO A 91 8.34 -4.88 -0.36
N VAL A 92 9.60 -5.33 -0.39
CA VAL A 92 10.32 -5.57 -1.65
C VAL A 92 9.73 -6.76 -2.39
N LYS A 93 9.37 -7.83 -1.66
CA LYS A 93 8.66 -8.98 -2.24
C LYS A 93 7.35 -8.53 -2.87
N ALA A 94 6.56 -7.75 -2.15
CA ALA A 94 5.28 -7.24 -2.63
C ALA A 94 5.44 -6.36 -3.90
N ILE A 95 6.35 -5.39 -3.87
CA ILE A 95 6.57 -4.50 -5.03
C ILE A 95 7.11 -5.29 -6.24
N LYS A 96 7.99 -6.29 -6.03
CA LYS A 96 8.45 -7.17 -7.11
C LYS A 96 7.31 -8.00 -7.70
N GLU A 97 6.37 -8.46 -6.87
CA GLU A 97 5.20 -9.19 -7.32
C GLU A 97 4.27 -8.28 -8.15
N TRP A 98 4.05 -7.04 -7.70
CA TRP A 98 3.29 -6.06 -8.46
C TRP A 98 3.95 -5.75 -9.80
N LEU A 99 5.28 -5.59 -9.82
CA LEU A 99 6.04 -5.44 -11.06
C LEU A 99 5.94 -6.68 -11.95
N ARG A 100 5.91 -7.90 -11.40
CA ARG A 100 5.77 -9.14 -12.17
C ARG A 100 4.46 -9.15 -12.97
N VAL A 101 3.34 -8.90 -12.31
CA VAL A 101 2.01 -8.94 -12.94
C VAL A 101 1.73 -7.74 -13.84
N THR A 102 2.45 -6.64 -13.67
CA THR A 102 2.30 -5.44 -14.50
C THR A 102 2.99 -5.64 -15.85
N LYS A 103 2.34 -5.25 -16.93
CA LYS A 103 2.89 -5.25 -18.30
C LYS A 103 4.11 -4.35 -18.43
N LYS A 104 4.92 -4.60 -19.45
CA LYS A 104 5.97 -3.68 -19.84
C LYS A 104 5.36 -2.29 -20.13
N ASP A 105 6.03 -1.23 -19.69
CA ASP A 105 5.58 0.16 -19.73
C ASP A 105 4.35 0.48 -18.84
N GLY A 106 3.85 -0.49 -18.07
CA GLY A 106 2.77 -0.28 -17.10
C GLY A 106 3.24 0.37 -15.79
N TYR A 107 2.32 0.57 -14.86
CA TYR A 107 2.53 1.42 -13.69
C TYR A 107 2.29 0.69 -12.37
N ILE A 108 3.04 1.08 -11.34
CA ILE A 108 2.72 0.81 -9.94
C ILE A 108 2.46 2.15 -9.27
N PHE A 109 1.26 2.36 -8.76
CA PHE A 109 0.87 3.56 -8.05
C PHE A 109 0.70 3.24 -6.57
N MET A 110 1.44 3.91 -5.70
CA MET A 110 1.45 3.65 -4.26
C MET A 110 1.23 4.94 -3.49
N ILE A 111 0.30 4.90 -2.52
CA ILE A 111 0.23 5.86 -1.43
C ILE A 111 0.58 5.13 -0.14
N ALA A 112 1.59 5.61 0.58
CA ALA A 112 1.95 5.07 1.89
C ALA A 112 1.88 6.18 2.96
N PRO A 113 1.53 5.84 4.21
CA PRO A 113 1.37 6.84 5.27
C PRO A 113 2.70 7.51 5.60
N LEU A 114 2.64 8.83 5.83
CA LEU A 114 3.75 9.58 6.39
C LEU A 114 3.90 9.24 7.88
N GLN A 115 5.11 8.94 8.31
CA GLN A 115 5.43 8.75 9.74
C GLN A 115 4.96 9.97 10.56
N THR A 116 5.19 11.16 10.04
CA THR A 116 4.84 12.42 10.71
C THR A 116 3.34 12.72 10.76
N ALA A 117 2.52 12.04 9.97
CA ALA A 117 1.07 12.22 9.95
C ALA A 117 0.31 11.23 10.86
N LEU A 118 1.01 10.27 11.45
CA LEU A 118 0.43 9.25 12.34
C LEU A 118 0.78 9.56 13.79
N GLU A 119 -0.14 10.16 14.53
CA GLU A 119 0.06 10.54 15.95
C GLU A 119 0.50 9.38 16.86
N THR A 120 0.08 8.15 16.51
CA THR A 120 0.40 6.94 17.28
C THR A 120 1.72 6.29 16.83
N GLU A 121 2.36 6.78 15.75
CA GLU A 121 3.60 6.23 15.23
C GLU A 121 4.79 7.02 15.77
N THR A 122 5.48 6.47 16.75
CA THR A 122 6.64 7.10 17.41
C THR A 122 7.97 6.46 17.02
N ARG A 123 7.96 5.39 16.22
CA ARG A 123 9.19 4.74 15.75
C ARG A 123 9.92 5.64 14.74
N PRO A 124 11.25 5.55 14.67
CA PRO A 124 12.00 6.20 13.59
C PRO A 124 11.65 5.56 12.24
N CYS A 125 11.86 6.30 11.16
CA CYS A 125 11.69 5.76 9.81
C CYS A 125 12.56 4.53 9.58
N THR A 126 11.95 3.51 8.96
CA THR A 126 12.62 2.25 8.59
C THR A 126 13.67 2.52 7.52
N LYS A 127 14.90 2.13 7.79
CA LYS A 127 16.04 2.36 6.90
C LYS A 127 16.10 1.31 5.78
N VAL A 128 16.70 1.67 4.66
CA VAL A 128 16.87 0.78 3.51
C VAL A 128 17.65 -0.50 3.87
N GLU A 129 18.64 -0.42 4.78
CA GLU A 129 19.41 -1.58 5.24
C GLU A 129 18.54 -2.62 5.96
N GLU A 130 17.55 -2.16 6.74
CA GLU A 130 16.60 -3.04 7.41
C GLU A 130 15.70 -3.74 6.39
N ILE A 131 15.17 -3.01 5.41
CA ILE A 131 14.36 -3.59 4.32
C ILE A 131 15.17 -4.63 3.52
N ILE A 132 16.43 -4.34 3.23
CA ILE A 132 17.35 -5.30 2.58
C ILE A 132 17.56 -6.55 3.45
N ALA A 133 17.72 -6.38 4.77
CA ALA A 133 17.91 -7.50 5.68
C ALA A 133 16.67 -8.41 5.74
N ARG A 134 15.46 -7.83 5.79
CA ARG A 134 14.19 -8.56 5.73
C ARG A 134 14.07 -9.34 4.42
N HIS A 135 14.27 -8.68 3.27
CA HIS A 135 14.17 -9.28 1.94
C HIS A 135 15.16 -10.44 1.72
N ASN A 136 16.37 -10.33 2.28
CA ASN A 136 17.41 -11.36 2.17
C ASN A 136 17.30 -12.45 3.25
N GLY A 137 16.26 -12.47 4.08
CA GLY A 137 16.05 -13.44 5.15
C GLY A 137 17.06 -13.33 6.30
N LYS A 138 17.75 -12.17 6.42
CA LYS A 138 18.73 -11.89 7.48
C LYS A 138 18.10 -11.26 8.72
N MET A 139 16.84 -10.88 8.65
CA MET A 139 16.02 -10.36 9.74
C MET A 139 14.68 -11.07 9.73
N LYS A 140 14.18 -11.43 10.90
CA LYS A 140 12.90 -12.13 11.06
C LYS A 140 11.83 -11.20 11.62
N PRO A 141 10.53 -11.54 11.47
CA PRO A 141 9.43 -10.72 11.99
C PRO A 141 9.55 -10.38 13.49
N GLU A 142 9.97 -11.32 14.32
CA GLU A 142 10.14 -11.14 15.77
C GLU A 142 11.26 -10.19 16.17
N GLU A 143 12.13 -9.82 15.24
CA GLU A 143 13.23 -8.88 15.46
C GLU A 143 12.85 -7.42 15.16
N VAL A 144 11.67 -7.20 14.55
CA VAL A 144 11.16 -5.86 14.26
C VAL A 144 10.54 -5.24 15.51
N ILE A 145 10.97 -4.03 15.84
CA ILE A 145 10.42 -3.29 16.99
C ILE A 145 9.03 -2.77 16.62
N MET A 146 8.01 -3.35 17.25
CA MET A 146 6.61 -2.97 17.03
C MET A 146 6.08 -2.02 18.10
N GLU A 147 6.81 -1.85 19.23
CA GLU A 147 6.46 -0.92 20.31
C GLU A 147 6.53 0.52 19.82
N GLY A 148 5.50 1.31 20.12
CA GLY A 148 5.39 2.69 19.64
C GLY A 148 4.90 2.81 18.18
N GLY A 149 4.54 1.68 17.55
CA GLY A 149 4.00 1.66 16.21
C GLY A 149 2.48 1.73 16.14
N HIS A 150 1.97 1.99 14.95
CA HIS A 150 0.54 2.04 14.65
C HIS A 150 -0.06 0.63 14.72
N GLN A 151 -0.69 0.29 15.86
CA GLN A 151 -1.27 -1.02 16.17
C GLN A 151 -2.79 -1.00 16.33
N THR A 152 -3.41 0.18 16.18
CA THR A 152 -4.83 0.39 16.40
C THR A 152 -5.41 1.21 15.26
N SER A 153 -6.54 0.80 14.70
CA SER A 153 -7.22 1.57 13.66
C SER A 153 -7.60 2.97 14.17
N ALA A 154 -7.13 3.99 13.49
CA ALA A 154 -7.46 5.38 13.81
C ALA A 154 -8.96 5.68 13.68
N VAL A 155 -9.69 4.90 12.88
CA VAL A 155 -11.13 5.09 12.61
C VAL A 155 -12.00 4.37 13.63
N SER A 156 -11.75 3.08 13.86
CA SER A 156 -12.59 2.24 14.71
C SER A 156 -12.11 2.15 16.16
N GLY A 157 -10.86 2.53 16.44
CA GLY A 157 -10.23 2.32 17.73
C GLY A 157 -9.92 0.84 18.05
N LEU A 158 -10.16 -0.06 17.11
CA LEU A 158 -9.94 -1.50 17.31
C LEU A 158 -8.49 -1.89 17.03
N PRO A 159 -7.94 -2.86 17.79
CA PRO A 159 -6.60 -3.39 17.53
C PRO A 159 -6.48 -3.98 16.12
N LEU A 160 -5.39 -3.71 15.42
CA LEU A 160 -5.11 -4.23 14.08
C LEU A 160 -4.75 -5.72 14.05
N LYS A 161 -4.58 -6.37 15.22
CA LYS A 161 -4.43 -7.85 15.38
C LYS A 161 -3.38 -8.48 14.44
N GLY A 162 -2.18 -7.92 14.40
CA GLY A 162 -1.11 -8.41 13.55
C GLY A 162 -1.05 -7.77 12.16
N HIS A 163 -1.99 -6.89 11.83
CA HIS A 163 -1.98 -6.08 10.62
C HIS A 163 -1.47 -4.66 10.88
N GLY A 164 -0.64 -4.46 11.90
CA GLY A 164 0.06 -3.20 12.15
C GLY A 164 1.10 -2.90 11.07
N HIS A 165 1.65 -1.68 11.11
CA HIS A 165 2.69 -1.29 10.16
C HIS A 165 4.02 -1.99 10.50
N TRP A 166 4.52 -2.82 9.60
CA TRP A 166 5.86 -3.37 9.69
C TRP A 166 6.93 -2.31 9.41
N SER A 167 6.62 -1.38 8.53
CA SER A 167 7.54 -0.33 8.10
C SER A 167 6.92 1.05 8.28
N VAL A 168 7.79 2.03 8.46
CA VAL A 168 7.44 3.43 8.67
C VAL A 168 8.36 4.28 7.83
N TRP A 169 7.81 5.19 7.03
CA TRP A 169 8.60 6.03 6.14
C TRP A 169 8.06 7.46 6.06
N ASN A 170 8.89 8.35 5.61
CA ASN A 170 8.54 9.51 4.81
C ASN A 170 9.06 9.30 3.40
N LEU A 171 8.78 10.19 2.48
CA LEU A 171 9.15 10.02 1.07
C LEU A 171 10.66 9.77 0.84
N PRO A 172 11.61 10.49 1.51
CA PRO A 172 13.03 10.26 1.29
C PRO A 172 13.49 8.83 1.55
N GLU A 173 13.06 8.23 2.68
CA GLU A 173 13.45 6.86 3.05
C GLU A 173 12.88 5.84 2.06
N PHE A 174 11.66 6.05 1.57
CA PHE A 174 11.07 5.18 0.56
C PHE A 174 11.78 5.30 -0.80
N LEU A 175 12.19 6.51 -1.18
CA LEU A 175 12.98 6.73 -2.40
C LEU A 175 14.38 6.09 -2.33
N ASP A 176 14.98 5.99 -1.16
CA ASP A 176 16.25 5.26 -0.96
C ASP A 176 16.07 3.76 -1.26
N ILE A 177 14.93 3.17 -0.92
CA ILE A 177 14.58 1.79 -1.30
C ILE A 177 14.44 1.69 -2.82
N CYS A 178 13.67 2.58 -3.44
CA CYS A 178 13.49 2.59 -4.89
C CYS A 178 14.83 2.71 -5.63
N LYS A 179 15.71 3.58 -5.17
CA LYS A 179 17.05 3.78 -5.70
C LYS A 179 17.92 2.52 -5.57
N HIS A 180 17.89 1.87 -4.38
CA HIS A 180 18.66 0.63 -4.15
C HIS A 180 18.26 -0.47 -5.12
N TYR A 181 16.95 -0.69 -5.31
CA TYR A 181 16.42 -1.71 -6.23
C TYR A 181 16.34 -1.23 -7.68
N LYS A 182 16.78 0.00 -7.98
CA LYS A 182 16.77 0.61 -9.32
C LYS A 182 15.38 0.64 -9.96
N TRP A 183 14.33 0.80 -9.16
CA TRP A 183 12.99 0.99 -9.69
C TRP A 183 12.85 2.35 -10.34
N ASN A 184 12.20 2.39 -11.49
CA ASN A 184 12.03 3.60 -12.27
C ASN A 184 10.90 4.47 -11.70
N VAL A 185 11.24 5.38 -10.78
CA VAL A 185 10.30 6.37 -10.21
C VAL A 185 10.08 7.48 -11.24
N ILE A 186 8.83 7.64 -11.67
CA ILE A 186 8.43 8.69 -12.64
C ILE A 186 7.66 9.84 -11.99
N GLU A 187 7.09 9.62 -10.80
CA GLU A 187 6.41 10.64 -10.01
C GLU A 187 6.62 10.37 -8.53
N ALA A 188 6.79 11.42 -7.73
CA ALA A 188 6.90 11.32 -6.28
C ALA A 188 6.36 12.59 -5.60
N LEU A 189 5.31 12.48 -4.81
CA LEU A 189 4.70 13.58 -4.07
C LEU A 189 4.98 13.42 -2.58
N PRO A 190 5.52 14.43 -1.90
CA PRO A 190 5.79 14.38 -0.46
C PRO A 190 4.52 14.33 0.39
N VAL A 191 3.40 14.77 -0.17
CA VAL A 191 2.06 14.63 0.40
C VAL A 191 1.13 14.17 -0.72
N ASP A 192 0.41 13.07 -0.50
CA ASP A 192 -0.51 12.52 -1.48
C ASP A 192 -1.68 13.48 -1.77
N ASP A 193 -2.17 13.44 -3.01
CA ASP A 193 -3.23 14.32 -3.50
C ASP A 193 -4.65 13.82 -3.21
N LYS A 194 -4.81 12.67 -2.52
CA LYS A 194 -6.08 12.00 -2.25
C LYS A 194 -6.53 12.17 -0.80
N VAL A 195 -5.75 11.67 0.15
CA VAL A 195 -6.06 11.68 1.59
C VAL A 195 -5.29 12.80 2.31
N GLY A 196 -4.06 13.06 1.90
CA GLY A 196 -3.20 14.11 2.43
C GLY A 196 -2.43 13.74 3.69
N ASN A 197 -2.45 12.46 4.09
CA ASN A 197 -1.70 11.92 5.23
C ASN A 197 -0.62 10.91 4.84
N GLY A 198 -0.42 10.72 3.55
CA GLY A 198 0.58 9.85 2.96
C GLY A 198 1.48 10.60 1.98
N PHE A 199 2.46 9.90 1.45
CA PHE A 199 3.21 10.28 0.25
C PHE A 199 2.81 9.38 -0.92
N CYS A 200 2.98 9.87 -2.15
CA CYS A 200 2.69 9.10 -3.34
C CYS A 200 3.97 8.80 -4.12
N VAL A 201 4.09 7.59 -4.64
CA VAL A 201 5.15 7.18 -5.57
C VAL A 201 4.55 6.42 -6.74
N VAL A 202 4.92 6.81 -7.96
CA VAL A 202 4.56 6.11 -9.19
C VAL A 202 5.81 5.51 -9.81
N LEU A 203 5.80 4.19 -9.99
CA LEU A 203 6.84 3.49 -10.72
C LEU A 203 6.35 3.17 -12.13
N LYS A 204 7.26 3.20 -13.09
CA LYS A 204 7.03 2.66 -14.44
C LYS A 204 7.90 1.41 -14.64
N LYS A 205 7.28 0.31 -15.05
CA LYS A 205 7.99 -0.94 -15.37
C LYS A 205 8.78 -0.85 -16.68
#